data_e4143e809a71df5d0c8589322d5e7568
#
_entry.id   e4143e809a71df5d0c8589322d5e7568
#
_cell.length_a   1.000
_cell.length_b   1.000
_cell.length_c   1.000
_cell.angle_alpha   90.00
_cell.angle_beta   90.00
_cell.angle_gamma   90.00
#
_symmetry.space_group_name_H-M   'P 1'
#
loop_
_entity.id
_entity.type
_entity.pdbx_description
1 polymer ?
#
loop_
_entity_poly.entity_id
_entity_poly.type
_entity_poly.pdbx_seq_one_letter_code
_entity_poly.pdbx_strand_id
1 'polypeptide(L)'
;MRKTTALEIADIFSCSLDTAELPISFNVAPTSRVLGIVNSGGGPSVGAFSWGLIPRWAPDTSRAASLINARIETVGEKPSFRDLLAQHRCVLPMDGYFEWNEQLRHDAMKPIKQPYYFSADSQSGYSHRGVLAVAGLWTAWKDPNQPNSPVVHTVVALTTDANDMVSKVHHRMPVLLDPSGVSLWLDQNNVDPLAHIQVVDNEALVVCAVSTKVNNSRNNGSELIEPIMLTQPQPVEELKLF
;
A
#
# COMPACT_ATOMS: atom_id res chain seq x y z
N MET A 1 -4.70 2.14 4.37
CA MET A 1 -5.82 2.81 5.02
C MET A 1 -6.53 3.73 4.04
N ARG A 2 -7.86 3.90 4.12
CA ARG A 2 -8.64 4.74 3.21
C ARG A 2 -9.76 5.47 3.95
N LYS A 3 -9.66 6.78 4.07
CA LYS A 3 -10.70 7.70 4.58
C LYS A 3 -11.27 8.59 3.46
N THR A 4 -10.50 8.79 2.37
CA THR A 4 -10.90 9.55 1.19
C THR A 4 -11.84 8.73 0.32
N THR A 5 -12.95 9.31 -0.11
CA THR A 5 -13.98 8.65 -0.93
C THR A 5 -13.53 8.40 -2.37
N ALA A 6 -14.23 7.53 -3.11
CA ALA A 6 -13.92 7.27 -4.52
C ALA A 6 -14.12 8.51 -5.39
N LEU A 7 -15.12 9.33 -5.08
CA LEU A 7 -15.38 10.58 -5.79
C LEU A 7 -14.28 11.62 -5.55
N GLU A 8 -13.81 11.77 -4.31
CA GLU A 8 -12.68 12.64 -3.98
C GLU A 8 -11.39 12.17 -4.66
N ILE A 9 -11.14 10.86 -4.71
CA ILE A 9 -9.99 10.30 -5.43
C ILE A 9 -10.08 10.63 -6.92
N ALA A 10 -11.26 10.48 -7.53
CA ALA A 10 -11.46 10.84 -8.95
C ALA A 10 -11.16 12.33 -9.21
N ASP A 11 -11.57 13.22 -8.31
CA ASP A 11 -11.28 14.66 -8.39
C ASP A 11 -9.79 14.96 -8.18
N ILE A 12 -9.16 14.39 -7.15
CA ILE A 12 -7.74 14.58 -6.83
C ILE A 12 -6.84 14.19 -8.02
N PHE A 13 -7.13 13.06 -8.67
CA PHE A 13 -6.32 12.51 -9.76
C PHE A 13 -6.86 12.87 -11.15
N SER A 14 -7.88 13.73 -11.25
CA SER A 14 -8.50 14.17 -12.51
C SER A 14 -8.87 13.01 -13.43
N CYS A 15 -9.52 11.99 -12.87
CA CYS A 15 -9.90 10.77 -13.59
C CYS A 15 -11.40 10.48 -13.48
N SER A 16 -11.91 9.61 -14.35
CA SER A 16 -13.31 9.18 -14.31
C SER A 16 -13.55 8.21 -13.14
N LEU A 17 -14.81 8.05 -12.75
CA LEU A 17 -15.24 7.13 -11.70
C LEU A 17 -15.96 5.93 -12.33
N ASP A 18 -15.38 4.75 -12.20
CA ASP A 18 -15.91 3.48 -12.75
C ASP A 18 -16.13 2.45 -11.62
N THR A 19 -16.67 2.91 -10.51
CA THR A 19 -17.02 2.03 -9.38
C THR A 19 -18.06 2.67 -8.49
N ALA A 20 -18.80 1.84 -7.75
CA ALA A 20 -19.58 2.30 -6.62
C ALA A 20 -18.65 2.67 -5.44
N GLU A 21 -19.14 3.53 -4.54
CA GLU A 21 -18.42 3.89 -3.34
C GLU A 21 -18.07 2.66 -2.48
N LEU A 22 -16.85 2.62 -1.97
CA LEU A 22 -16.42 1.61 -1.01
C LEU A 22 -16.50 2.17 0.42
N PRO A 23 -16.80 1.37 1.43
CA PRO A 23 -16.80 1.82 2.82
C PRO A 23 -15.43 2.36 3.24
N ILE A 24 -15.41 3.45 4.00
CA ILE A 24 -14.19 3.94 4.66
C ILE A 24 -13.57 2.82 5.50
N SER A 25 -12.26 2.67 5.43
CA SER A 25 -11.52 1.66 6.20
C SER A 25 -10.20 2.20 6.72
N PHE A 26 -10.08 2.24 8.04
CA PHE A 26 -8.85 2.60 8.74
C PHE A 26 -7.88 1.42 8.87
N ASN A 27 -8.33 0.19 8.59
CA ASN A 27 -7.51 -1.01 8.69
C ASN A 27 -7.82 -1.97 7.54
N VAL A 28 -7.31 -1.67 6.35
CA VAL A 28 -7.48 -2.48 5.16
C VAL A 28 -6.58 -3.71 5.26
N ALA A 29 -7.17 -4.89 5.37
CA ALA A 29 -6.45 -6.16 5.40
C ALA A 29 -6.24 -6.74 3.98
N PRO A 30 -5.28 -7.66 3.78
CA PRO A 30 -5.18 -8.43 2.55
C PRO A 30 -6.52 -9.04 2.11
N THR A 31 -6.75 -9.12 0.82
CA THR A 31 -7.98 -9.57 0.13
C THR A 31 -9.19 -8.62 0.24
N SER A 32 -9.08 -7.54 1.02
CA SER A 32 -10.13 -6.51 1.05
C SER A 32 -10.23 -5.75 -0.27
N ARG A 33 -11.40 -5.12 -0.50
CA ARG A 33 -11.61 -4.23 -1.63
C ARG A 33 -10.89 -2.89 -1.40
N VAL A 34 -10.14 -2.45 -2.41
CA VAL A 34 -9.41 -1.17 -2.44
C VAL A 34 -9.71 -0.42 -3.74
N LEU A 35 -9.49 0.90 -3.72
CA LEU A 35 -9.51 1.69 -4.94
C LEU A 35 -8.19 1.54 -5.70
N GLY A 36 -8.27 1.55 -7.02
CA GLY A 36 -7.13 1.60 -7.91
C GLY A 36 -7.46 2.49 -9.10
N ILE A 37 -6.47 3.25 -9.57
CA ILE A 37 -6.57 4.06 -10.78
C ILE A 37 -5.86 3.31 -11.89
N VAL A 38 -6.56 3.04 -12.98
CA VAL A 38 -6.04 2.35 -14.18
C VAL A 38 -6.29 3.19 -15.42
N ASN A 39 -5.46 3.00 -16.45
CA ASN A 39 -5.69 3.58 -17.77
C ASN A 39 -5.82 2.44 -18.78
N SER A 40 -7.01 2.24 -19.33
CA SER A 40 -7.31 1.20 -20.33
C SER A 40 -7.51 1.77 -21.74
N GLY A 41 -6.93 2.94 -22.04
CA GLY A 41 -6.99 3.61 -23.35
C GLY A 41 -8.07 4.67 -23.51
N GLY A 42 -9.03 4.75 -22.58
CA GLY A 42 -10.05 5.83 -22.53
C GLY A 42 -9.70 6.98 -21.57
N GLY A 43 -8.49 7.00 -21.05
CA GLY A 43 -8.06 7.88 -19.95
C GLY A 43 -8.07 7.15 -18.60
N PRO A 44 -7.50 7.77 -17.56
CA PRO A 44 -7.48 7.18 -16.23
C PRO A 44 -8.87 7.12 -15.61
N SER A 45 -9.16 6.00 -14.93
CA SER A 45 -10.41 5.80 -14.19
C SER A 45 -10.18 5.12 -12.85
N VAL A 46 -10.98 5.48 -11.84
CA VAL A 46 -11.01 4.84 -10.51
C VAL A 46 -11.89 3.60 -10.57
N GLY A 47 -11.32 2.46 -10.25
CA GLY A 47 -12.02 1.18 -10.12
C GLY A 47 -11.85 0.56 -8.74
N ALA A 48 -12.61 -0.50 -8.46
CA ALA A 48 -12.51 -1.27 -7.23
C ALA A 48 -11.89 -2.64 -7.48
N PHE A 49 -10.83 -2.96 -6.73
CA PHE A 49 -10.01 -4.16 -6.87
C PHE A 49 -9.92 -4.92 -5.55
N SER A 50 -9.61 -6.20 -5.58
CA SER A 50 -9.20 -6.94 -4.39
C SER A 50 -7.69 -6.83 -4.20
N TRP A 51 -7.24 -6.49 -3.00
CA TRP A 51 -5.81 -6.36 -2.69
C TRP A 51 -5.18 -7.73 -2.39
N GLY A 52 -4.38 -8.20 -3.32
CA GLY A 52 -3.76 -9.52 -3.36
C GLY A 52 -3.90 -10.10 -4.75
N LEU A 53 -2.81 -10.06 -5.53
CA LEU A 53 -2.81 -10.41 -6.94
C LEU A 53 -3.13 -11.89 -7.17
N ILE A 54 -4.03 -12.16 -8.09
CA ILE A 54 -4.26 -13.49 -8.64
C ILE A 54 -3.71 -13.49 -10.05
N PRO A 55 -2.59 -14.19 -10.34
CA PRO A 55 -2.07 -14.29 -11.71
C PRO A 55 -3.13 -14.88 -12.66
N ARG A 56 -3.17 -14.44 -13.91
CA ARG A 56 -4.17 -14.87 -14.90
C ARG A 56 -4.23 -16.39 -15.09
N TRP A 57 -3.10 -17.07 -14.91
CA TRP A 57 -2.94 -18.51 -15.04
C TRP A 57 -3.18 -19.29 -13.74
N ALA A 58 -3.47 -18.61 -12.63
CA ALA A 58 -3.67 -19.27 -11.34
C ALA A 58 -4.91 -20.18 -11.37
N PRO A 59 -4.81 -21.42 -10.85
CA PRO A 59 -5.93 -22.35 -10.83
C PRO A 59 -7.00 -21.96 -9.81
N ASP A 60 -6.64 -21.15 -8.81
CA ASP A 60 -7.51 -20.70 -7.73
C ASP A 60 -7.00 -19.41 -7.06
N THR A 61 -7.68 -18.97 -6.02
CA THR A 61 -7.40 -17.73 -5.29
C THR A 61 -6.50 -17.91 -4.06
N SER A 62 -6.01 -19.11 -3.77
CA SER A 62 -5.35 -19.48 -2.50
C SER A 62 -4.12 -18.64 -2.20
N ARG A 63 -3.40 -18.17 -3.21
CA ARG A 63 -2.18 -17.37 -3.07
C ARG A 63 -2.41 -15.87 -3.02
N ALA A 64 -3.64 -15.38 -3.21
CA ALA A 64 -3.94 -13.95 -3.27
C ALA A 64 -3.42 -13.18 -2.04
N ALA A 65 -3.69 -13.69 -0.83
CA ALA A 65 -3.23 -13.06 0.41
C ALA A 65 -1.71 -12.98 0.58
N SER A 66 -0.93 -13.78 -0.16
CA SER A 66 0.54 -13.74 -0.15
C SER A 66 1.16 -12.86 -1.23
N LEU A 67 0.36 -12.41 -2.21
CA LEU A 67 0.79 -11.56 -3.32
C LEU A 67 0.26 -10.14 -3.19
N ILE A 68 0.36 -9.57 -2.00
CA ILE A 68 -0.08 -8.20 -1.68
C ILE A 68 0.95 -7.15 -2.06
N ASN A 69 2.25 -7.52 -2.08
CA ASN A 69 3.36 -6.65 -2.44
C ASN A 69 4.27 -7.34 -3.46
N ALA A 70 4.87 -6.56 -4.36
CA ALA A 70 5.90 -6.98 -5.29
C ALA A 70 7.10 -6.04 -5.21
N ARG A 71 8.32 -6.60 -5.20
CA ARG A 71 9.55 -5.83 -5.16
C ARG A 71 9.85 -5.26 -6.54
N ILE A 72 10.09 -3.96 -6.62
CA ILE A 72 10.38 -3.28 -7.89
C ILE A 72 11.63 -3.85 -8.55
N GLU A 73 12.63 -4.26 -7.77
CA GLU A 73 13.91 -4.78 -8.23
C GLU A 73 13.78 -6.10 -9.01
N THR A 74 12.71 -6.87 -8.74
CA THR A 74 12.50 -8.19 -9.36
C THR A 74 11.17 -8.31 -10.10
N VAL A 75 10.39 -7.22 -10.17
CA VAL A 75 9.05 -7.24 -10.77
C VAL A 75 9.08 -7.59 -12.26
N GLY A 76 10.12 -7.13 -12.98
CA GLY A 76 10.33 -7.44 -14.40
C GLY A 76 10.78 -8.87 -14.70
N GLU A 77 11.19 -9.63 -13.69
CA GLU A 77 11.70 -10.99 -13.87
C GLU A 77 10.66 -12.06 -13.50
N LYS A 78 9.86 -11.78 -12.46
CA LYS A 78 8.93 -12.78 -11.91
C LYS A 78 7.73 -13.01 -12.82
N PRO A 79 7.41 -14.28 -13.15
CA PRO A 79 6.30 -14.63 -14.05
C PRO A 79 4.93 -14.08 -13.63
N SER A 80 4.70 -13.86 -12.33
CA SER A 80 3.44 -13.30 -11.83
C SER A 80 3.28 -11.82 -12.15
N PHE A 81 4.36 -11.08 -12.48
CA PHE A 81 4.34 -9.62 -12.55
C PHE A 81 4.90 -9.05 -13.86
N ARG A 82 5.94 -9.67 -14.46
CA ARG A 82 6.67 -9.10 -15.61
C ARG A 82 5.77 -8.70 -16.78
N ASP A 83 4.79 -9.56 -17.10
CA ASP A 83 3.90 -9.33 -18.23
C ASP A 83 2.83 -8.23 -17.93
N LEU A 84 2.69 -7.84 -16.65
CA LEU A 84 1.77 -6.79 -16.23
C LEU A 84 2.39 -5.39 -16.37
N LEU A 85 3.72 -5.28 -16.34
CA LEU A 85 4.42 -4.00 -16.43
C LEU A 85 4.09 -3.22 -17.71
N ALA A 86 3.85 -3.90 -18.81
CA ALA A 86 3.58 -3.25 -20.10
C ALA A 86 2.22 -2.51 -20.11
N GLN A 87 1.14 -3.14 -19.63
CA GLN A 87 -0.23 -2.64 -19.84
C GLN A 87 -1.15 -2.72 -18.62
N HIS A 88 -0.66 -3.27 -17.51
CA HIS A 88 -1.49 -3.52 -16.33
C HIS A 88 -0.94 -2.78 -15.10
N ARG A 89 -0.44 -1.57 -15.32
CA ARG A 89 -0.03 -0.65 -14.27
C ARG A 89 -1.26 0.03 -13.67
N CYS A 90 -1.22 0.25 -12.36
CA CYS A 90 -2.23 1.01 -11.64
C CYS A 90 -1.59 1.89 -10.57
N VAL A 91 -2.34 2.87 -10.11
CA VAL A 91 -2.01 3.64 -8.91
C VAL A 91 -2.97 3.23 -7.81
N LEU A 92 -2.46 2.96 -6.62
CA LEU A 92 -3.23 2.66 -5.43
C LEU A 92 -3.26 3.91 -4.54
N PRO A 93 -4.36 4.68 -4.56
CA PRO A 93 -4.51 5.84 -3.70
C PRO A 93 -4.78 5.39 -2.26
N MET A 94 -4.04 5.98 -1.30
CA MET A 94 -4.23 5.69 0.11
C MET A 94 -3.91 6.89 0.98
N ASP A 95 -4.64 7.06 2.08
CA ASP A 95 -4.37 8.14 3.04
C ASP A 95 -3.15 7.83 3.94
N GLY A 96 -2.68 6.60 3.90
CA GLY A 96 -1.49 6.15 4.60
C GLY A 96 -1.45 4.63 4.76
N TYR A 97 -0.36 4.14 5.33
CA TYR A 97 -0.12 2.71 5.54
C TYR A 97 0.50 2.45 6.91
N PHE A 98 0.45 1.20 7.33
CA PHE A 98 1.05 0.74 8.59
C PHE A 98 2.28 -0.12 8.29
N GLU A 99 3.29 0.02 9.13
CA GLU A 99 4.44 -0.86 9.22
C GLU A 99 4.74 -1.18 10.68
N TRP A 100 5.41 -2.28 10.92
CA TRP A 100 5.65 -2.80 12.26
C TRP A 100 7.13 -2.92 12.56
N ASN A 101 7.53 -2.39 13.71
CA ASN A 101 8.85 -2.63 14.28
C ASN A 101 8.75 -3.70 15.37
N GLU A 102 9.62 -4.70 15.31
CA GLU A 102 9.74 -5.72 16.37
C GLU A 102 10.58 -5.16 17.51
N GLN A 103 9.92 -4.70 18.57
CA GLN A 103 10.60 -4.24 19.78
C GLN A 103 10.75 -5.42 20.76
N LEU A 104 11.99 -5.74 21.11
CA LEU A 104 12.29 -6.61 22.21
C LEU A 104 11.99 -5.85 23.53
N ARG A 105 10.93 -6.22 24.24
CA ARG A 105 10.75 -5.78 25.61
C ARG A 105 11.45 -6.78 26.53
N HIS A 106 12.27 -6.25 27.45
CA HIS A 106 13.01 -7.08 28.44
C HIS A 106 12.11 -7.93 29.35
N ASP A 107 10.83 -7.58 29.47
CA ASP A 107 9.83 -8.22 30.34
C ASP A 107 8.86 -9.15 29.60
N ALA A 108 8.96 -9.26 28.26
CA ALA A 108 8.04 -10.07 27.47
C ALA A 108 8.74 -11.30 26.88
N MET A 109 8.13 -12.46 27.04
CA MET A 109 8.62 -13.73 26.45
C MET A 109 8.54 -13.74 24.91
N LYS A 110 7.90 -12.74 24.28
CA LYS A 110 7.80 -12.57 22.83
C LYS A 110 7.96 -11.10 22.44
N PRO A 111 8.62 -10.80 21.29
CA PRO A 111 8.68 -9.44 20.76
C PRO A 111 7.28 -8.87 20.55
N ILE A 112 7.05 -7.62 20.97
CA ILE A 112 5.83 -6.90 20.66
C ILE A 112 6.04 -6.20 19.33
N LYS A 113 5.16 -6.45 18.37
CA LYS A 113 5.11 -5.71 17.12
C LYS A 113 4.43 -4.37 17.38
N GLN A 114 5.25 -3.31 17.48
CA GLN A 114 4.78 -1.93 17.59
C GLN A 114 4.42 -1.41 16.20
N PRO A 115 3.16 -1.05 15.95
CA PRO A 115 2.76 -0.47 14.67
C PRO A 115 3.08 1.03 14.62
N TYR A 116 3.41 1.48 13.41
CA TYR A 116 3.59 2.87 13.04
C TYR A 116 2.71 3.17 11.84
N TYR A 117 2.13 4.36 11.86
CA TYR A 117 1.33 4.88 10.75
C TYR A 117 2.13 5.90 9.97
N PHE A 118 2.17 5.73 8.66
CA PHE A 118 2.83 6.61 7.71
C PHE A 118 1.77 7.29 6.84
N SER A 119 1.83 8.60 6.70
CA SER A 119 0.97 9.41 5.84
C SER A 119 1.80 10.42 5.05
N ALA A 120 1.19 11.03 4.02
CA ALA A 120 1.85 12.08 3.28
C ALA A 120 2.13 13.30 4.19
N ASP A 121 3.34 13.88 4.08
CA ASP A 121 3.54 15.25 4.52
C ASP A 121 2.80 16.17 3.56
N SER A 122 1.98 17.08 4.09
CA SER A 122 1.14 17.96 3.28
C SER A 122 1.92 18.93 2.38
N GLN A 123 3.18 19.19 2.70
CA GLN A 123 4.08 20.09 1.97
C GLN A 123 4.96 19.34 0.96
N SER A 124 4.97 18.00 0.98
CA SER A 124 5.80 17.22 0.06
C SER A 124 5.19 17.13 -1.35
N GLY A 125 6.07 16.99 -2.36
CA GLY A 125 5.68 16.75 -3.75
C GLY A 125 4.95 15.41 -3.95
N TYR A 126 4.98 14.51 -2.98
CA TYR A 126 4.30 13.21 -2.99
C TYR A 126 2.91 13.24 -2.35
N SER A 127 2.48 14.42 -1.88
CA SER A 127 1.16 14.63 -1.28
C SER A 127 0.15 15.07 -2.35
N HIS A 128 -0.71 14.17 -2.76
CA HIS A 128 -1.87 14.49 -3.61
C HIS A 128 -3.04 14.93 -2.73
N ARG A 129 -2.97 16.17 -2.22
CA ARG A 129 -3.97 16.72 -1.26
C ARG A 129 -4.14 15.83 -0.01
N GLY A 130 -3.03 15.31 0.51
CA GLY A 130 -3.00 14.41 1.69
C GLY A 130 -3.13 12.92 1.36
N VAL A 131 -3.30 12.55 0.09
CA VAL A 131 -3.35 11.16 -0.39
C VAL A 131 -1.99 10.76 -0.95
N LEU A 132 -1.51 9.58 -0.63
CA LEU A 132 -0.34 8.93 -1.26
C LEU A 132 -0.78 8.21 -2.53
N ALA A 133 0.02 8.33 -3.59
CA ALA A 133 -0.13 7.56 -4.82
C ALA A 133 0.93 6.44 -4.82
N VAL A 134 0.52 5.19 -4.67
CA VAL A 134 1.43 4.04 -4.67
C VAL A 134 1.39 3.35 -6.03
N ALA A 135 2.55 3.10 -6.63
CA ALA A 135 2.65 2.31 -7.84
C ALA A 135 2.18 0.87 -7.60
N GLY A 136 1.43 0.32 -8.51
CA GLY A 136 0.92 -1.04 -8.43
C GLY A 136 0.73 -1.68 -9.80
N LEU A 137 0.42 -2.97 -9.77
CA LEU A 137 0.02 -3.73 -10.94
C LEU A 137 -1.35 -4.38 -10.68
N TRP A 138 -2.10 -4.62 -11.75
CA TRP A 138 -3.42 -5.23 -11.64
C TRP A 138 -3.59 -6.40 -12.61
N THR A 139 -4.52 -7.27 -12.30
CA THR A 139 -4.96 -8.34 -13.21
C THR A 139 -6.47 -8.51 -13.18
N ALA A 140 -6.98 -9.07 -14.28
CA ALA A 140 -8.32 -9.59 -14.39
C ALA A 140 -8.21 -11.13 -14.45
N TRP A 141 -8.64 -11.80 -13.37
CA TRP A 141 -8.63 -13.26 -13.27
C TRP A 141 -10.04 -13.81 -13.39
N LYS A 142 -10.16 -14.93 -14.08
CA LYS A 142 -11.41 -15.68 -14.20
C LYS A 142 -11.17 -17.11 -13.72
N ASP A 143 -12.08 -17.63 -12.89
CA ASP A 143 -11.98 -19.00 -12.38
C ASP A 143 -12.03 -20.00 -13.54
N PRO A 144 -10.95 -20.77 -13.78
CA PRO A 144 -10.92 -21.76 -14.86
C PRO A 144 -11.91 -22.92 -14.63
N ASN A 145 -12.30 -23.17 -13.38
CA ASN A 145 -13.25 -24.23 -13.02
C ASN A 145 -14.71 -23.75 -13.07
N GLN A 146 -14.95 -22.43 -13.19
CA GLN A 146 -16.26 -21.81 -13.22
C GLN A 146 -16.36 -20.79 -14.38
N PRO A 147 -16.53 -21.23 -15.64
CA PRO A 147 -16.47 -20.34 -16.81
C PRO A 147 -17.50 -19.20 -16.81
N ASN A 148 -18.59 -19.35 -16.05
CA ASN A 148 -19.64 -18.33 -15.93
C ASN A 148 -19.48 -17.43 -14.69
N SER A 149 -18.42 -17.62 -13.88
CA SER A 149 -18.14 -16.73 -12.75
C SER A 149 -17.76 -15.32 -13.24
N PRO A 150 -18.02 -14.28 -12.44
CA PRO A 150 -17.57 -12.93 -12.76
C PRO A 150 -16.04 -12.86 -12.75
N VAL A 151 -15.51 -11.96 -13.56
CA VAL A 151 -14.07 -11.63 -13.54
C VAL A 151 -13.72 -10.95 -12.21
N VAL A 152 -12.63 -11.39 -11.59
CA VAL A 152 -12.10 -10.81 -10.36
C VAL A 152 -10.91 -9.91 -10.71
N HIS A 153 -11.05 -8.61 -10.46
CA HIS A 153 -9.97 -7.65 -10.61
C HIS A 153 -9.16 -7.58 -9.31
N THR A 154 -7.86 -7.80 -9.42
CA THR A 154 -6.93 -7.81 -8.26
C THR A 154 -5.74 -6.91 -8.48
N VAL A 155 -5.14 -6.44 -7.37
CA VAL A 155 -3.99 -5.53 -7.39
C VAL A 155 -2.89 -6.00 -6.44
N VAL A 156 -1.66 -5.60 -6.76
CA VAL A 156 -0.48 -5.72 -5.92
C VAL A 156 0.19 -4.36 -5.80
N ALA A 157 0.63 -3.97 -4.61
CA ALA A 157 1.43 -2.76 -4.41
C ALA A 157 2.91 -3.03 -4.74
N LEU A 158 3.58 -2.09 -5.38
CA LEU A 158 5.03 -2.16 -5.55
C LEU A 158 5.74 -1.60 -4.32
N THR A 159 6.85 -2.24 -3.96
CA THR A 159 7.70 -1.83 -2.85
C THR A 159 9.14 -1.70 -3.30
N THR A 160 9.88 -0.79 -2.66
CA THR A 160 11.31 -0.55 -2.83
C THR A 160 12.03 -0.59 -1.48
N ASP A 161 13.35 -0.48 -1.47
CA ASP A 161 14.10 -0.31 -0.23
C ASP A 161 13.66 0.96 0.49
N ALA A 162 13.62 0.90 1.81
CA ALA A 162 13.18 2.01 2.64
C ALA A 162 14.23 3.15 2.63
N ASN A 163 13.77 4.40 2.61
CA ASN A 163 14.63 5.55 2.92
C ASN A 163 15.06 5.53 4.41
N ASP A 164 15.95 6.44 4.82
CA ASP A 164 16.51 6.46 6.18
C ASP A 164 15.46 6.62 7.28
N MET A 165 14.36 7.33 7.00
CA MET A 165 13.29 7.51 7.98
C MET A 165 12.47 6.22 8.16
N VAL A 166 12.01 5.61 7.05
CA VAL A 166 11.18 4.39 7.09
C VAL A 166 11.99 3.19 7.56
N SER A 167 13.30 3.13 7.24
CA SER A 167 14.22 2.04 7.63
C SER A 167 14.32 1.83 9.14
N LYS A 168 14.03 2.88 9.93
CA LYS A 168 13.97 2.78 11.41
C LYS A 168 12.81 1.90 11.90
N VAL A 169 11.82 1.65 11.05
CA VAL A 169 10.65 0.84 11.36
C VAL A 169 10.65 -0.46 10.54
N HIS A 170 10.84 -0.35 9.23
CA HIS A 170 10.81 -1.48 8.30
C HIS A 170 11.79 -1.27 7.15
N HIS A 171 12.41 -2.33 6.64
CA HIS A 171 13.42 -2.27 5.58
C HIS A 171 12.84 -2.04 4.17
N ARG A 172 11.52 -2.06 4.01
CA ARG A 172 10.82 -1.80 2.73
C ARG A 172 9.80 -0.69 2.91
N MET A 173 9.51 0.02 1.81
CA MET A 173 8.44 1.01 1.73
C MET A 173 7.68 0.90 0.41
N PRO A 174 6.43 1.38 0.31
CA PRO A 174 5.73 1.49 -0.96
C PRO A 174 6.48 2.39 -1.95
N VAL A 175 6.40 2.08 -3.24
CA VAL A 175 6.86 2.97 -4.31
C VAL A 175 5.88 4.12 -4.44
N LEU A 176 6.26 5.30 -3.97
CA LEU A 176 5.44 6.50 -4.03
C LEU A 176 5.68 7.25 -5.33
N LEU A 177 4.61 7.80 -5.88
CA LEU A 177 4.62 8.59 -7.12
C LEU A 177 4.23 10.03 -6.83
N ASP A 178 5.00 10.98 -7.33
CA ASP A 178 4.61 12.37 -7.44
C ASP A 178 3.62 12.57 -8.62
N PRO A 179 3.05 13.75 -8.86
CA PRO A 179 2.11 13.97 -9.94
C PRO A 179 2.66 13.63 -11.34
N SER A 180 3.93 13.88 -11.60
CA SER A 180 4.59 13.52 -12.85
C SER A 180 4.80 12.01 -12.96
N GLY A 181 5.18 11.37 -11.88
CA GLY A 181 5.32 9.91 -11.76
C GLY A 181 4.00 9.18 -11.97
N VAL A 182 2.89 9.69 -11.45
CA VAL A 182 1.54 9.14 -11.72
C VAL A 182 1.23 9.15 -13.21
N SER A 183 1.48 10.28 -13.88
CA SER A 183 1.22 10.43 -15.31
C SER A 183 2.07 9.46 -16.15
N LEU A 184 3.37 9.40 -15.87
CA LEU A 184 4.31 8.49 -16.55
C LEU A 184 4.02 7.01 -16.27
N TRP A 185 3.62 6.68 -15.03
CA TRP A 185 3.28 5.31 -14.64
C TRP A 185 2.03 4.79 -15.35
N LEU A 186 1.01 5.63 -15.51
CA LEU A 186 -0.24 5.28 -16.17
C LEU A 186 -0.20 5.42 -17.69
N ASP A 187 0.85 6.02 -18.27
CA ASP A 187 1.01 6.15 -19.72
C ASP A 187 1.32 4.80 -20.36
N GLN A 188 0.37 4.26 -21.11
CA GLN A 188 0.48 2.98 -21.82
C GLN A 188 1.60 2.97 -22.88
N ASN A 189 2.02 4.13 -23.39
CA ASN A 189 3.09 4.26 -24.35
C ASN A 189 4.49 4.33 -23.72
N ASN A 190 4.57 4.44 -22.39
CA ASN A 190 5.84 4.42 -21.67
C ASN A 190 6.42 3.00 -21.67
N VAL A 191 7.47 2.79 -22.47
CA VAL A 191 8.13 1.50 -22.69
C VAL A 191 9.07 1.10 -21.55
N ASP A 192 9.53 2.07 -20.75
CA ASP A 192 10.39 1.84 -19.58
C ASP A 192 9.82 2.53 -18.34
N PRO A 193 8.70 2.01 -17.78
CA PRO A 193 8.05 2.64 -16.66
C PRO A 193 8.88 2.62 -15.37
N LEU A 194 9.87 1.74 -15.26
CA LEU A 194 10.72 1.64 -14.07
C LEU A 194 11.81 2.71 -14.03
N ALA A 195 12.26 3.22 -15.18
CA ALA A 195 13.31 4.23 -15.25
C ALA A 195 12.94 5.57 -14.58
N HIS A 196 11.65 5.83 -14.39
CA HIS A 196 11.14 7.07 -13.80
C HIS A 196 10.80 6.97 -12.31
N ILE A 197 11.02 5.81 -11.71
CA ILE A 197 10.82 5.63 -10.27
C ILE A 197 12.00 6.22 -9.51
N GLN A 198 11.71 7.16 -8.64
CA GLN A 198 12.73 7.82 -7.80
C GLN A 198 12.63 7.32 -6.36
N VAL A 199 13.76 7.36 -5.66
CA VAL A 199 13.78 7.18 -4.21
C VAL A 199 13.17 8.42 -3.57
N VAL A 200 12.23 8.18 -2.67
CA VAL A 200 11.47 9.24 -1.99
C VAL A 200 12.28 9.82 -0.85
N ASP A 201 12.36 11.15 -0.76
CA ASP A 201 13.03 11.84 0.32
C ASP A 201 12.40 11.57 1.69
N ASN A 202 13.18 11.75 2.76
CA ASN A 202 12.70 11.51 4.12
C ASN A 202 11.52 12.39 4.51
N GLU A 203 11.48 13.62 3.97
CA GLU A 203 10.45 14.63 4.22
C GLU A 203 9.12 14.35 3.50
N ALA A 204 9.06 13.34 2.65
CA ALA A 204 7.85 12.99 1.92
C ALA A 204 6.73 12.45 2.82
N LEU A 205 7.09 11.88 3.95
CA LEU A 205 6.18 11.19 4.86
C LEU A 205 6.25 11.76 6.28
N VAL A 206 5.12 11.68 6.96
CA VAL A 206 5.02 11.83 8.43
C VAL A 206 4.81 10.44 9.03
N VAL A 207 5.48 10.16 10.16
CA VAL A 207 5.39 8.89 10.87
C VAL A 207 4.99 9.11 12.33
N CYS A 208 4.09 8.30 12.85
CA CYS A 208 3.77 8.26 14.27
C CYS A 208 3.54 6.82 14.76
N ALA A 209 3.90 6.56 16.02
CA ALA A 209 3.51 5.32 16.68
C ALA A 209 2.01 5.31 16.94
N VAL A 210 1.36 4.18 16.74
CA VAL A 210 -0.08 4.03 16.92
C VAL A 210 -0.41 2.82 17.82
N SER A 211 -1.66 2.73 18.24
CA SER A 211 -2.13 1.66 19.12
C SER A 211 -1.97 0.27 18.48
N THR A 212 -1.54 -0.72 19.27
CA THR A 212 -1.52 -2.13 18.87
C THR A 212 -2.88 -2.72 18.53
N LYS A 213 -3.98 -1.96 18.76
CA LYS A 213 -5.33 -2.35 18.30
C LYS A 213 -5.38 -2.60 16.78
N VAL A 214 -4.52 -1.93 15.98
CA VAL A 214 -4.43 -2.14 14.52
C VAL A 214 -3.98 -3.56 14.15
N ASN A 215 -3.32 -4.29 15.05
CA ASN A 215 -2.88 -5.67 14.82
C ASN A 215 -4.06 -6.66 14.64
N ASN A 216 -5.24 -6.28 15.09
CA ASN A 216 -6.46 -7.03 14.82
C ASN A 216 -7.21 -6.39 13.63
N SER A 217 -7.24 -7.07 12.50
CA SER A 217 -7.87 -6.61 11.26
C SER A 217 -9.40 -6.38 11.36
N ARG A 218 -10.05 -6.83 12.44
CA ARG A 218 -11.46 -6.56 12.69
C ARG A 218 -11.71 -5.17 13.27
N ASN A 219 -10.69 -4.54 13.85
CA ASN A 219 -10.78 -3.17 14.33
C ASN A 219 -10.72 -2.20 13.13
N ASN A 220 -11.64 -1.24 13.10
CA ASN A 220 -11.77 -0.31 11.98
C ASN A 220 -12.35 1.03 12.45
N GLY A 221 -11.59 1.78 13.25
CA GLY A 221 -11.96 3.10 13.74
C GLY A 221 -10.85 4.12 13.54
N SER A 222 -11.19 5.42 13.59
CA SER A 222 -10.21 6.51 13.42
C SER A 222 -9.15 6.51 14.51
N GLU A 223 -9.43 5.96 15.68
CA GLU A 223 -8.48 5.81 16.78
C GLU A 223 -7.24 4.95 16.43
N LEU A 224 -7.30 4.17 15.34
CA LEU A 224 -6.18 3.34 14.89
C LEU A 224 -5.04 4.15 14.27
N ILE A 225 -5.29 5.39 13.89
CA ILE A 225 -4.29 6.31 13.31
C ILE A 225 -3.92 7.45 14.25
N GLU A 226 -4.50 7.47 15.46
CA GLU A 226 -4.15 8.47 16.46
C GLU A 226 -2.76 8.20 17.04
N PRO A 227 -1.88 9.22 17.11
CA PRO A 227 -0.56 9.08 17.70
C PRO A 227 -0.64 8.66 19.17
N ILE A 228 0.24 7.74 19.56
CA ILE A 228 0.43 7.39 20.98
C ILE A 228 1.84 7.79 21.43
N MET A 229 1.98 8.13 22.72
CA MET A 229 3.30 8.23 23.34
C MET A 229 3.82 6.85 23.68
N LEU A 230 5.00 6.51 23.14
CA LEU A 230 5.71 5.31 23.57
C LEU A 230 6.33 5.62 24.94
N THR A 231 5.85 4.98 25.99
CA THR A 231 6.56 4.99 27.28
C THR A 231 7.91 4.30 27.08
N GLN A 232 9.01 5.05 27.16
CA GLN A 232 10.33 4.44 27.23
C GLN A 232 10.37 3.46 28.41
N PRO A 233 10.99 2.28 28.26
CA PRO A 233 11.25 1.45 29.44
C PRO A 233 12.07 2.30 30.41
N GLN A 234 11.60 2.44 31.65
CA GLN A 234 12.35 3.10 32.71
C GLN A 234 13.70 2.38 32.81
N PRO A 235 14.84 3.08 32.90
CA PRO A 235 16.10 2.42 33.22
C PRO A 235 15.91 1.65 34.53
N VAL A 236 16.20 0.35 34.50
CA VAL A 236 16.23 -0.45 35.71
C VAL A 236 17.31 0.15 36.59
N GLU A 237 16.95 0.81 37.72
CA GLU A 237 17.91 1.15 38.73
C GLU A 237 18.63 -0.12 39.11
N GLU A 238 19.95 -0.15 38.93
CA GLU A 238 20.79 -1.23 39.45
C GLU A 238 20.51 -1.37 40.95
N LEU A 239 19.79 -2.40 41.31
CA LEU A 239 19.72 -2.81 42.71
C LEU A 239 21.16 -3.05 43.20
N LYS A 240 21.75 -2.06 43.86
CA LYS A 240 22.97 -2.25 44.60
C LYS A 240 22.66 -3.29 45.68
N LEU A 241 23.11 -4.51 45.43
CA LEU A 241 23.20 -5.54 46.48
C LEU A 241 24.26 -5.06 47.46
N PHE A 242 23.80 -4.74 48.67
CA PHE A 242 24.66 -4.62 49.86
C PHE A 242 24.96 -5.99 50.41
#